data_151e0be0555dada153d0cbc8f589e17c
#
_entry.id   151e0be0555dada153d0cbc8f589e17c
#
_cell.length_a   1.000
_cell.length_b   1.000
_cell.length_c   1.000
_cell.angle_alpha   90.00
_cell.angle_beta   90.00
_cell.angle_gamma   90.00
#
_symmetry.space_group_name_H-M   'P 1'
#
loop_
_entity.id
_entity.type
_entity.pdbx_description
1 polymer ?
#
loop_
_entity_poly.entity_id
_entity_poly.type
_entity_poly.pdbx_seq_one_letter_code
_entity_poly.pdbx_strand_id
1 'polypeptide(L)'
;MSSILIVPIRPVDHAELAALAEPLEASFHIPVSIEETNYLDPSFALDSYRSQFNSTAIIVKILERFPQFNGKILGITAVDLFVPVLTYVFGEAQLDGTAAVVSTFRLREEFFGLDADPKLESTRLLKEAVHELGHTFGLIHCRNFECVMHSSTSVEEVDLKGIEFCGDCREQLTDSTSR
;
A
#
# COMPACT_ATOMS: atom_id res chain seq x y z
N MET A 1 13.81 -5.67 -16.34
CA MET A 1 12.73 -4.65 -16.34
C MET A 1 12.14 -4.62 -14.95
N SER A 2 11.92 -3.45 -14.39
CA SER A 2 11.24 -3.31 -13.10
C SER A 2 9.80 -3.80 -13.23
N SER A 3 9.26 -4.46 -12.20
CA SER A 3 7.86 -4.91 -12.14
C SER A 3 7.31 -4.71 -10.73
N ILE A 4 6.00 -4.71 -10.58
CA ILE A 4 5.33 -4.67 -9.28
C ILE A 4 4.69 -6.04 -9.04
N LEU A 5 4.94 -6.62 -7.87
CA LEU A 5 4.30 -7.84 -7.39
C LEU A 5 3.34 -7.52 -6.26
N ILE A 6 2.06 -7.79 -6.44
CA ILE A 6 1.07 -7.73 -5.35
C ILE A 6 1.11 -9.05 -4.61
N VAL A 7 1.33 -9.01 -3.29
CA VAL A 7 1.38 -10.18 -2.41
C VAL A 7 0.17 -10.20 -1.48
N PRO A 8 -0.71 -11.21 -1.60
CA PRO A 8 -1.85 -11.35 -0.70
C PRO A 8 -1.41 -11.73 0.71
N ILE A 9 -1.86 -10.98 1.71
CA ILE A 9 -1.64 -11.24 3.14
C ILE A 9 -3.00 -11.45 3.80
N ARG A 10 -3.23 -12.64 4.35
CA ARG A 10 -4.54 -13.00 4.93
C ARG A 10 -4.94 -12.12 6.12
N PRO A 11 -6.23 -11.79 6.28
CA PRO A 11 -7.30 -11.96 5.32
C PRO A 11 -7.20 -10.94 4.18
N VAL A 12 -7.64 -11.30 2.99
CA VAL A 12 -7.66 -10.43 1.81
C VAL A 12 -8.70 -10.93 0.81
N ASP A 13 -9.36 -10.02 0.11
CA ASP A 13 -10.28 -10.34 -0.99
C ASP A 13 -9.53 -10.33 -2.33
N HIS A 14 -9.63 -11.44 -3.07
CA HIS A 14 -9.02 -11.58 -4.39
C HIS A 14 -9.58 -10.61 -5.44
N ALA A 15 -10.87 -10.27 -5.34
CA ALA A 15 -11.48 -9.32 -6.26
C ALA A 15 -10.88 -7.91 -6.08
N GLU A 16 -10.55 -7.52 -4.84
CA GLU A 16 -9.85 -6.27 -4.54
C GLU A 16 -8.45 -6.25 -5.16
N LEU A 17 -7.70 -7.36 -5.05
CA LEU A 17 -6.36 -7.47 -5.64
C LEU A 17 -6.38 -7.37 -7.16
N ALA A 18 -7.32 -8.09 -7.80
CA ALA A 18 -7.45 -8.06 -9.24
C ALA A 18 -7.82 -6.67 -9.77
N ALA A 19 -8.63 -5.92 -9.02
CA ALA A 19 -9.02 -4.56 -9.37
C ALA A 19 -7.87 -3.53 -9.26
N LEU A 20 -6.80 -3.84 -8.52
CA LEU A 20 -5.65 -2.95 -8.36
C LEU A 20 -4.65 -3.02 -9.51
N ALA A 21 -4.54 -4.15 -10.21
CA ALA A 21 -3.44 -4.39 -11.14
C ALA A 21 -3.40 -3.35 -12.27
N GLU A 22 -4.47 -3.18 -13.03
CA GLU A 22 -4.54 -2.24 -14.16
C GLU A 22 -4.33 -0.77 -13.72
N PRO A 23 -4.99 -0.26 -12.65
CA PRO A 23 -4.75 1.10 -12.17
C PRO A 23 -3.30 1.34 -11.70
N LEU A 24 -2.65 0.36 -11.08
CA LEU A 24 -1.24 0.48 -10.67
C LEU A 24 -0.32 0.49 -11.89
N GLU A 25 -0.56 -0.36 -12.90
CA GLU A 25 0.18 -0.29 -14.18
C GLU A 25 0.05 1.09 -14.83
N ALA A 26 -1.15 1.65 -14.86
CA ALA A 26 -1.40 2.99 -15.39
C ALA A 26 -0.66 4.08 -14.59
N SER A 27 -0.61 3.96 -13.26
CA SER A 27 0.04 4.95 -12.39
C SER A 27 1.56 4.95 -12.51
N PHE A 28 2.18 3.77 -12.63
CA PHE A 28 3.65 3.62 -12.60
C PHE A 28 4.26 3.32 -13.97
N HIS A 29 3.48 2.96 -14.98
CA HIS A 29 3.93 2.52 -16.31
C HIS A 29 4.87 1.31 -16.24
N ILE A 30 4.67 0.41 -15.29
CA ILE A 30 5.42 -0.83 -15.10
C ILE A 30 4.45 -2.01 -14.95
N PRO A 31 4.80 -3.21 -15.47
CA PRO A 31 3.94 -4.39 -15.36
C PRO A 31 3.62 -4.75 -13.90
N VAL A 32 2.37 -5.09 -13.63
CA VAL A 32 1.87 -5.55 -12.33
C VAL A 32 1.46 -7.01 -12.43
N SER A 33 1.86 -7.81 -11.45
CA SER A 33 1.45 -9.21 -11.29
C SER A 33 0.97 -9.47 -9.87
N ILE A 34 0.15 -10.52 -9.70
CA ILE A 34 -0.37 -10.93 -8.40
C ILE A 34 0.22 -12.31 -8.06
N GLU A 35 0.72 -12.47 -6.85
CA GLU A 35 1.16 -13.77 -6.32
C GLU A 35 -0.06 -14.64 -6.02
N GLU A 36 -0.19 -15.77 -6.72
CA GLU A 36 -1.39 -16.62 -6.67
C GLU A 36 -1.28 -17.78 -5.68
N THR A 37 -0.07 -18.15 -5.29
CA THR A 37 0.18 -19.40 -4.57
C THR A 37 0.71 -19.22 -3.15
N ASN A 38 1.38 -18.10 -2.86
CA ASN A 38 2.11 -17.88 -1.62
C ASN A 38 1.48 -16.78 -0.76
N TYR A 39 0.32 -17.05 -0.19
CA TYR A 39 -0.32 -16.16 0.77
C TYR A 39 0.51 -16.07 2.05
N LEU A 40 0.72 -14.85 2.54
CA LEU A 40 1.31 -14.64 3.86
C LEU A 40 0.23 -14.71 4.94
N ASP A 41 0.52 -15.46 6.01
CA ASP A 41 -0.23 -15.40 7.25
C ASP A 41 0.44 -14.36 8.17
N PRO A 42 -0.24 -13.27 8.56
CA PRO A 42 0.36 -12.20 9.34
C PRO A 42 0.47 -12.49 10.84
N SER A 43 0.08 -13.67 11.33
CA SER A 43 0.00 -14.01 12.76
C SER A 43 1.32 -13.77 13.52
N PHE A 44 2.47 -13.90 12.86
CA PHE A 44 3.79 -13.60 13.43
C PHE A 44 3.99 -12.12 13.81
N ALA A 45 3.22 -11.22 13.20
CA ALA A 45 3.30 -9.77 13.40
C ALA A 45 2.27 -9.25 14.42
N LEU A 46 1.42 -10.14 14.98
CA LEU A 46 0.37 -9.76 15.92
C LEU A 46 0.95 -9.29 17.25
N ASP A 47 0.62 -8.06 17.62
CA ASP A 47 0.71 -7.57 18.99
C ASP A 47 -0.65 -7.77 19.68
N SER A 48 -0.71 -8.78 20.56
CA SER A 48 -1.94 -9.14 21.24
C SER A 48 -2.42 -8.09 22.25
N TYR A 49 -1.54 -7.21 22.72
CA TYR A 49 -1.90 -6.12 23.61
C TYR A 49 -2.65 -5.01 22.88
N ARG A 50 -2.22 -4.73 21.64
CA ARG A 50 -2.86 -3.74 20.76
C ARG A 50 -4.01 -4.33 19.94
N SER A 51 -4.06 -5.65 19.79
CA SER A 51 -4.90 -6.35 18.80
C SER A 51 -4.65 -5.82 17.37
N GLN A 52 -3.41 -5.48 17.08
CA GLN A 52 -2.95 -4.93 15.81
C GLN A 52 -1.71 -5.68 15.32
N PHE A 53 -1.37 -5.50 14.05
CA PHE A 53 -0.25 -6.17 13.40
C PHE A 53 0.86 -5.19 13.07
N ASN A 54 2.10 -5.52 13.44
CA ASN A 54 3.26 -4.69 13.16
C ASN A 54 3.60 -4.70 11.66
N SER A 55 3.40 -3.57 10.99
CA SER A 55 3.62 -3.45 9.53
C SER A 55 5.08 -3.62 9.15
N THR A 56 6.02 -3.12 9.95
CA THR A 56 7.46 -3.30 9.72
C THR A 56 7.84 -4.79 9.73
N ALA A 57 7.30 -5.58 10.67
CA ALA A 57 7.53 -7.03 10.69
C ALA A 57 6.97 -7.72 9.43
N ILE A 58 5.83 -7.26 8.92
CA ILE A 58 5.25 -7.76 7.68
C ILE A 58 6.17 -7.44 6.49
N ILE A 59 6.68 -6.21 6.37
CA ILE A 59 7.63 -5.82 5.31
C ILE A 59 8.88 -6.71 5.36
N VAL A 60 9.47 -6.91 6.54
CA VAL A 60 10.62 -7.81 6.70
C VAL A 60 10.29 -9.21 6.18
N LYS A 61 9.10 -9.73 6.51
CA LYS A 61 8.67 -11.05 6.06
C LYS A 61 8.47 -11.15 4.55
N ILE A 62 7.95 -10.11 3.92
CA ILE A 62 7.85 -10.02 2.46
C ILE A 62 9.26 -10.12 1.83
N LEU A 63 10.23 -9.36 2.34
CA LEU A 63 11.61 -9.38 1.83
C LEU A 63 12.29 -10.74 2.01
N GLU A 64 12.07 -11.40 3.16
CA GLU A 64 12.55 -12.76 3.38
C GLU A 64 11.95 -13.78 2.41
N ARG A 65 10.69 -13.57 2.01
CA ARG A 65 9.97 -14.49 1.13
C ARG A 65 10.37 -14.34 -0.34
N PHE A 66 10.71 -13.11 -0.74
CA PHE A 66 11.05 -12.75 -2.12
C PHE A 66 12.45 -12.12 -2.24
N PRO A 67 13.53 -12.77 -1.75
CA PRO A 67 14.84 -12.13 -1.57
C PRO A 67 15.54 -11.78 -2.87
N GLN A 68 15.10 -12.34 -4.00
CA GLN A 68 15.69 -12.10 -5.33
C GLN A 68 14.72 -11.41 -6.29
N PHE A 69 13.59 -10.92 -5.79
CA PHE A 69 12.64 -10.24 -6.66
C PHE A 69 13.23 -8.89 -7.11
N ASN A 70 13.32 -8.72 -8.43
CA ASN A 70 13.87 -7.51 -9.04
C ASN A 70 12.73 -6.57 -9.44
N GLY A 71 12.23 -5.80 -8.48
CA GLY A 71 11.10 -4.89 -8.66
C GLY A 71 10.59 -4.35 -7.33
N LYS A 72 9.33 -3.93 -7.31
CA LYS A 72 8.65 -3.45 -6.10
C LYS A 72 7.59 -4.46 -5.67
N ILE A 73 7.41 -4.62 -4.36
CA ILE A 73 6.46 -5.58 -3.78
C ILE A 73 5.46 -4.82 -2.93
N LEU A 74 4.18 -5.05 -3.18
CA LEU A 74 3.08 -4.47 -2.42
C LEU A 74 2.29 -5.58 -1.71
N GLY A 75 2.41 -5.66 -0.40
CA GLY A 75 1.54 -6.50 0.42
C GLY A 75 0.18 -5.86 0.62
N ILE A 76 -0.90 -6.61 0.41
CA ILE A 76 -2.28 -6.16 0.69
C ILE A 76 -2.91 -7.07 1.73
N THR A 77 -3.53 -6.46 2.74
CA THR A 77 -4.18 -7.17 3.86
C THR A 77 -5.44 -6.45 4.32
N ALA A 78 -6.21 -7.10 5.18
CA ALA A 78 -7.34 -6.50 5.88
C ALA A 78 -7.19 -6.58 7.42
N VAL A 79 -5.96 -6.66 7.95
CA VAL A 79 -5.71 -6.57 9.39
C VAL A 79 -5.34 -5.15 9.80
N ASP A 80 -5.63 -4.76 11.03
CA ASP A 80 -5.29 -3.43 11.55
C ASP A 80 -3.78 -3.29 11.75
N LEU A 81 -3.15 -2.34 11.03
CA LEU A 81 -1.71 -2.14 11.01
C LEU A 81 -1.27 -1.05 11.99
N PHE A 82 -0.08 -1.24 12.56
CA PHE A 82 0.58 -0.20 13.36
C PHE A 82 2.10 -0.20 13.18
N VAL A 83 2.71 0.92 13.49
CA VAL A 83 4.13 1.06 13.84
C VAL A 83 4.25 1.54 15.30
N PRO A 84 5.34 1.22 16.02
CA PRO A 84 5.43 1.49 17.47
C PRO A 84 5.17 2.93 17.90
N VAL A 85 5.47 3.90 17.04
CA VAL A 85 5.33 5.34 17.34
C VAL A 85 3.97 5.94 16.98
N LEU A 86 3.10 5.18 16.29
CA LEU A 86 1.77 5.62 15.85
C LEU A 86 0.67 4.70 16.40
N THR A 87 -0.53 5.24 16.49
CA THR A 87 -1.71 4.48 16.92
C THR A 87 -2.10 3.44 15.88
N TYR A 88 -2.04 3.81 14.62
CA TYR A 88 -2.25 2.94 13.45
C TYR A 88 -1.59 3.55 12.22
N VAL A 89 -1.53 2.76 11.15
CA VAL A 89 -1.17 3.20 9.81
C VAL A 89 -2.10 2.56 8.78
N PHE A 90 -2.37 3.25 7.68
CA PHE A 90 -3.04 2.65 6.51
C PHE A 90 -2.09 1.76 5.72
N GLY A 91 -0.82 2.14 5.69
CA GLY A 91 0.26 1.40 5.06
C GLY A 91 1.62 1.81 5.63
N GLU A 92 2.64 1.13 5.17
CA GLU A 92 4.06 1.41 5.43
C GLU A 92 4.89 0.99 4.24
N ALA A 93 5.92 1.74 3.91
CA ALA A 93 6.85 1.42 2.84
C ALA A 93 8.30 1.64 3.25
N GLN A 94 9.19 0.91 2.60
CA GLN A 94 10.61 1.24 2.62
C GLN A 94 10.87 2.42 1.69
N LEU A 95 11.33 3.54 2.20
CA LEU A 95 11.73 4.68 1.37
C LEU A 95 12.92 4.30 0.49
N ASP A 96 12.78 4.49 -0.83
CA ASP A 96 13.77 4.07 -1.85
C ASP A 96 14.15 2.59 -1.71
N GLY A 97 13.16 1.75 -1.39
CA GLY A 97 13.35 0.33 -1.10
C GLY A 97 12.52 -0.58 -2.00
N THR A 98 12.27 -1.80 -1.54
CA THR A 98 11.63 -2.84 -2.36
C THR A 98 10.19 -3.10 -1.96
N ALA A 99 9.85 -3.03 -0.68
CA ALA A 99 8.58 -3.52 -0.19
C ALA A 99 7.73 -2.45 0.50
N ALA A 100 6.44 -2.58 0.32
CA ALA A 100 5.39 -1.82 0.99
C ALA A 100 4.25 -2.75 1.43
N VAL A 101 3.43 -2.31 2.37
CA VAL A 101 2.19 -2.98 2.79
C VAL A 101 1.08 -1.96 2.98
N VAL A 102 -0.14 -2.32 2.58
CA VAL A 102 -1.36 -1.52 2.78
C VAL A 102 -2.45 -2.39 3.34
N SER A 103 -3.29 -1.82 4.21
CA SER A 103 -4.44 -2.49 4.80
C SER A 103 -5.75 -1.80 4.45
N THR A 104 -6.76 -2.60 4.11
CA THR A 104 -8.14 -2.13 3.93
C THR A 104 -8.88 -1.94 5.25
N PHE A 105 -8.35 -2.41 6.38
CA PHE A 105 -9.05 -2.46 7.66
C PHE A 105 -9.69 -1.13 8.07
N ARG A 106 -8.92 -0.03 8.02
CA ARG A 106 -9.39 1.32 8.38
C ARG A 106 -9.83 2.17 7.17
N LEU A 107 -9.83 1.58 5.97
CA LEU A 107 -10.36 2.22 4.77
C LEU A 107 -11.84 1.93 4.55
N ARG A 108 -12.38 0.93 5.27
CA ARG A 108 -13.77 0.47 5.19
C ARG A 108 -14.71 1.35 5.98
N GLU A 109 -15.88 1.63 5.41
CA GLU A 109 -16.95 2.36 6.10
C GLU A 109 -17.46 1.62 7.35
N GLU A 110 -17.48 0.29 7.33
CA GLU A 110 -17.94 -0.55 8.45
C GLU A 110 -17.05 -0.39 9.70
N PHE A 111 -15.76 -0.05 9.53
CA PHE A 111 -14.90 0.28 10.67
C PHE A 111 -15.43 1.47 11.46
N PHE A 112 -16.11 2.40 10.81
CA PHE A 112 -16.72 3.59 11.40
C PHE A 112 -18.20 3.39 11.77
N GLY A 113 -18.73 2.16 11.61
CA GLY A 113 -20.13 1.83 11.91
C GLY A 113 -21.12 2.29 10.84
N LEU A 114 -20.64 2.54 9.62
CA LEU A 114 -21.43 2.91 8.45
C LEU A 114 -21.71 1.68 7.58
N ASP A 115 -22.63 1.82 6.64
CA ASP A 115 -22.90 0.78 5.65
C ASP A 115 -21.70 0.62 4.69
N ALA A 116 -21.46 -0.62 4.23
CA ALA A 116 -20.37 -0.92 3.32
C ALA A 116 -20.49 -0.14 2.00
N ASP A 117 -19.38 0.47 1.58
CA ASP A 117 -19.23 1.08 0.25
C ASP A 117 -17.98 0.50 -0.45
N PRO A 118 -18.12 -0.62 -1.18
CA PRO A 118 -16.98 -1.27 -1.85
C PRO A 118 -16.30 -0.39 -2.89
N LYS A 119 -17.03 0.55 -3.51
CA LYS A 119 -16.44 1.47 -4.49
C LYS A 119 -15.54 2.50 -3.82
N LEU A 120 -15.99 3.04 -2.70
CA LEU A 120 -15.20 3.98 -1.90
C LEU A 120 -13.96 3.28 -1.31
N GLU A 121 -14.13 2.07 -0.76
CA GLU A 121 -13.03 1.24 -0.26
C GLU A 121 -11.97 0.99 -1.35
N SER A 122 -12.38 0.55 -2.55
CA SER A 122 -11.45 0.32 -3.67
C SER A 122 -10.71 1.59 -4.08
N THR A 123 -11.38 2.75 -4.05
CA THR A 123 -10.77 4.04 -4.36
C THR A 123 -9.72 4.42 -3.31
N ARG A 124 -10.03 4.27 -2.04
CA ARG A 124 -9.12 4.52 -0.91
C ARG A 124 -7.91 3.58 -0.96
N LEU A 125 -8.17 2.29 -1.20
CA LEU A 125 -7.12 1.28 -1.32
C LEU A 125 -6.15 1.61 -2.45
N LEU A 126 -6.66 2.02 -3.62
CA LEU A 126 -5.80 2.41 -4.74
C LEU A 126 -4.96 3.64 -4.40
N LYS A 127 -5.53 4.67 -3.75
CA LYS A 127 -4.78 5.85 -3.31
C LYS A 127 -3.64 5.48 -2.36
N GLU A 128 -3.90 4.65 -1.36
CA GLU A 128 -2.88 4.22 -0.41
C GLU A 128 -1.85 3.27 -1.06
N ALA A 129 -2.27 2.40 -1.97
CA ALA A 129 -1.37 1.53 -2.74
C ALA A 129 -0.40 2.35 -3.60
N VAL A 130 -0.89 3.38 -4.31
CA VAL A 130 -0.04 4.30 -5.10
C VAL A 130 0.87 5.11 -4.19
N HIS A 131 0.39 5.57 -3.03
CA HIS A 131 1.15 6.32 -2.04
C HIS A 131 2.34 5.49 -1.51
N GLU A 132 2.07 4.30 -0.99
CA GLU A 132 3.12 3.44 -0.41
C GLU A 132 4.11 2.94 -1.46
N LEU A 133 3.65 2.58 -2.66
CA LEU A 133 4.56 2.28 -3.76
C LEU A 133 5.40 3.48 -4.15
N GLY A 134 4.84 4.70 -4.16
CA GLY A 134 5.58 5.93 -4.41
C GLY A 134 6.78 6.08 -3.47
N HIS A 135 6.62 5.75 -2.19
CA HIS A 135 7.73 5.74 -1.23
C HIS A 135 8.83 4.73 -1.62
N THR A 136 8.47 3.56 -2.14
CA THR A 136 9.49 2.58 -2.59
C THR A 136 10.32 3.09 -3.77
N PHE A 137 9.81 4.03 -4.55
CA PHE A 137 10.54 4.73 -5.61
C PHE A 137 11.29 6.00 -5.13
N GLY A 138 11.31 6.25 -3.82
CA GLY A 138 12.05 7.36 -3.22
C GLY A 138 11.23 8.65 -3.07
N LEU A 139 9.94 8.67 -3.43
CA LEU A 139 9.10 9.83 -3.22
C LEU A 139 8.84 10.02 -1.72
N ILE A 140 8.95 11.25 -1.25
CA ILE A 140 8.57 11.65 0.11
C ILE A 140 7.18 12.29 0.12
N HIS A 141 6.63 12.54 1.30
CA HIS A 141 5.35 13.24 1.42
C HIS A 141 5.34 14.58 0.69
N CYS A 142 4.31 14.80 -0.12
CA CYS A 142 4.10 16.02 -0.90
C CYS A 142 3.28 17.05 -0.13
N ARG A 143 3.59 18.33 -0.31
CA ARG A 143 2.81 19.43 0.29
C ARG A 143 1.54 19.78 -0.49
N ASN A 144 1.43 19.33 -1.74
CA ASN A 144 0.23 19.54 -2.56
C ASN A 144 -0.87 18.60 -2.08
N PHE A 145 -2.00 19.15 -1.61
CA PHE A 145 -3.15 18.41 -1.08
C PHE A 145 -3.84 17.51 -2.10
N GLU A 146 -3.75 17.83 -3.39
CA GLU A 146 -4.33 17.03 -4.46
C GLU A 146 -3.42 15.87 -4.90
N CYS A 147 -2.16 15.87 -4.49
CA CYS A 147 -1.20 14.83 -4.85
C CYS A 147 -1.45 13.56 -4.02
N VAL A 148 -1.40 12.40 -4.66
CA VAL A 148 -1.51 11.11 -3.97
C VAL A 148 -0.42 10.94 -2.89
N MET A 149 0.76 11.56 -3.05
CA MET A 149 1.84 11.55 -2.06
C MET A 149 1.60 12.49 -0.86
N HIS A 150 0.45 13.20 -0.80
CA HIS A 150 0.11 13.93 0.43
C HIS A 150 -0.14 12.96 1.58
N SER A 151 0.43 13.26 2.77
CA SER A 151 0.24 12.40 3.94
C SER A 151 -1.19 12.46 4.45
N SER A 152 -1.73 11.33 4.88
CA SER A 152 -3.08 11.22 5.46
C SER A 152 -2.99 10.61 6.85
N THR A 153 -3.58 11.26 7.84
CA THR A 153 -3.66 10.78 9.23
C THR A 153 -5.05 10.26 9.58
N SER A 154 -6.04 10.49 8.72
CA SER A 154 -7.41 10.00 8.83
C SER A 154 -7.97 9.60 7.47
N VAL A 155 -9.05 8.82 7.47
CA VAL A 155 -9.68 8.36 6.22
C VAL A 155 -10.27 9.52 5.41
N GLU A 156 -10.74 10.57 6.06
CA GLU A 156 -11.24 11.78 5.40
C GLU A 156 -10.12 12.48 4.60
N GLU A 157 -8.89 12.47 5.12
CA GLU A 157 -7.73 13.01 4.38
C GLU A 157 -7.37 12.14 3.18
N VAL A 158 -7.55 10.81 3.28
CA VAL A 158 -7.44 9.90 2.12
C VAL A 158 -8.50 10.25 1.07
N ASP A 159 -9.73 10.57 1.48
CA ASP A 159 -10.81 10.93 0.57
C ASP A 159 -10.50 12.24 -0.17
N LEU A 160 -9.93 13.22 0.53
CA LEU A 160 -9.65 14.57 -0.01
C LEU A 160 -8.51 14.61 -1.03
N LYS A 161 -7.46 13.79 -0.88
CA LYS A 161 -6.35 13.77 -1.85
C LYS A 161 -6.77 13.12 -3.18
N GLY A 162 -6.06 13.47 -4.26
CA GLY A 162 -6.24 12.82 -5.56
C GLY A 162 -5.62 11.43 -5.61
N ILE A 163 -5.78 10.78 -6.77
CA ILE A 163 -5.17 9.48 -7.09
C ILE A 163 -3.87 9.64 -7.87
N GLU A 164 -3.64 10.83 -8.43
CA GLU A 164 -2.53 11.12 -9.33
C GLU A 164 -1.36 11.76 -8.59
N PHE A 165 -0.16 11.55 -9.11
CA PHE A 165 1.01 12.32 -8.72
C PHE A 165 0.90 13.75 -9.29
N CYS A 166 1.27 14.76 -8.52
CA CYS A 166 1.47 16.11 -9.07
C CYS A 166 2.69 16.15 -10.02
N GLY A 167 2.86 17.24 -10.76
CA GLY A 167 3.95 17.38 -11.73
C GLY A 167 5.34 17.06 -11.15
N ASP A 168 5.66 17.64 -10.00
CA ASP A 168 6.96 17.46 -9.33
C ASP A 168 7.20 16.00 -8.93
N CYS A 169 6.18 15.34 -8.34
CA CYS A 169 6.28 13.94 -7.95
C CYS A 169 6.36 13.01 -9.18
N ARG A 170 5.66 13.34 -10.27
CA ARG A 170 5.71 12.58 -11.52
C ARG A 170 7.11 12.64 -12.15
N GLU A 171 7.73 13.81 -12.16
CA GLU A 171 9.09 14.01 -12.67
C GLU A 171 10.11 13.18 -11.87
N GLN A 172 10.06 13.27 -10.52
CA GLN A 172 10.93 12.47 -9.65
C GLN A 172 10.74 10.96 -9.84
N LEU A 173 9.48 10.49 -10.00
CA LEU A 173 9.17 9.09 -10.28
C LEU A 173 9.80 8.62 -11.57
N THR A 174 9.72 9.43 -12.65
CA THR A 174 10.27 9.11 -13.96
C THR A 174 11.79 8.96 -13.90
N ASP A 175 12.46 9.84 -13.17
CA ASP A 175 13.91 9.77 -12.95
C ASP A 175 14.33 8.51 -12.20
N SER A 176 13.51 8.08 -11.22
CA SER A 176 13.77 6.88 -10.41
C SER A 176 13.55 5.58 -11.19
N THR A 177 12.60 5.56 -12.13
CA THR A 177 12.29 4.37 -12.95
C THR A 177 13.25 4.20 -14.14
N SER A 178 14.02 5.24 -14.47
CA SER A 178 14.98 5.24 -15.59
C SER A 178 16.38 4.76 -15.19
N ARG A 179 16.61 4.49 -13.90
CA ARG A 179 17.87 3.97 -13.35
C ARG A 179 17.84 2.46 -13.24
#